data_111a6ed1e470a1a33d984efee28e0eba
#
_entry.id   111a6ed1e470a1a33d984efee28e0eba
#
_cell.length_a   1.000
_cell.length_b   1.000
_cell.length_c   1.000
_cell.angle_alpha   90.00
_cell.angle_beta   90.00
_cell.angle_gamma   90.00
#
_symmetry.space_group_name_H-M   'P 1'
#
loop_
_entity.id
_entity.type
_entity.pdbx_description
1 polymer ?
#
loop_
_entity_poly.entity_id
_entity_poly.type
_entity_poly.pdbx_seq_one_letter_code
_entity_poly.pdbx_strand_id
1 'polypeptide(L)'
;LTARITAATPVPLENVTTFRDVEGEVVDFVRNGFKPGFQVGLRNFDDIFSTYTGQFITVTGIPSSGKSDFVDQMIVGYNKNYGWKTAFASPENAPTYLHAHKLMRKVWGDMPSSADVHSDKWNDVVDHCNTNFFHIDMERYTLESVLKKGAELVKRKGIKCLVIDPFNKVRSTDQSGD
;
A
#
# COMPACT_ATOMS: atom_id res chain seq x y z
N LEU A 1 27.68 -24.26 42.54
CA LEU A 1 26.69 -24.49 41.46
C LEU A 1 25.83 -23.27 41.25
N THR A 2 25.36 -22.58 42.30
CA THR A 2 24.48 -21.41 42.28
C THR A 2 25.14 -20.19 41.58
N ALA A 3 26.44 -19.93 41.81
CA ALA A 3 27.19 -18.84 41.21
C ALA A 3 27.38 -18.98 39.66
N ARG A 4 27.34 -20.20 39.13
CA ARG A 4 27.41 -20.47 37.69
C ARG A 4 26.08 -20.24 36.96
N ILE A 5 24.96 -20.38 37.66
CA ILE A 5 23.62 -20.16 37.11
C ILE A 5 23.32 -18.65 37.02
N THR A 6 23.80 -17.87 38.00
CA THR A 6 23.64 -16.39 37.99
C THR A 6 24.48 -15.68 36.92
N ALA A 7 25.53 -16.34 36.40
CA ALA A 7 26.39 -15.81 35.35
C ALA A 7 25.97 -16.28 33.93
N ALA A 8 24.91 -17.09 33.82
CA ALA A 8 24.41 -17.54 32.52
C ALA A 8 23.71 -16.37 31.80
N THR A 9 24.20 -16.04 30.62
CA THR A 9 23.54 -15.07 29.74
C THR A 9 22.24 -15.72 29.25
N PRO A 10 21.08 -15.09 29.48
CA PRO A 10 19.82 -15.62 28.96
C PRO A 10 19.90 -15.78 27.43
N VAL A 11 19.53 -16.94 26.94
CA VAL A 11 19.38 -17.14 25.49
C VAL A 11 18.13 -16.36 25.07
N PRO A 12 18.25 -15.42 24.12
CA PRO A 12 17.09 -14.67 23.62
C PRO A 12 16.06 -15.66 23.07
N LEU A 13 14.82 -15.51 23.46
CA LEU A 13 13.72 -16.27 22.88
C LEU A 13 13.40 -15.68 21.50
N GLU A 14 13.45 -16.51 20.48
CA GLU A 14 13.07 -16.08 19.12
C GLU A 14 11.60 -15.64 19.09
N ASN A 15 11.33 -14.51 18.43
CA ASN A 15 9.99 -13.94 18.27
C ASN A 15 9.26 -13.57 19.59
N VAL A 16 10.00 -13.38 20.67
CA VAL A 16 9.46 -12.92 21.97
C VAL A 16 10.08 -11.57 22.32
N THR A 17 9.23 -10.58 22.47
CA THR A 17 9.63 -9.21 22.88
C THR A 17 9.32 -9.01 24.34
N THR A 18 10.29 -8.60 25.14
CA THR A 18 10.10 -8.26 26.55
C THR A 18 9.83 -6.74 26.70
N PHE A 19 9.30 -6.33 27.87
CA PHE A 19 9.08 -4.91 28.13
C PHE A 19 10.37 -4.08 28.05
N ARG A 20 11.51 -4.65 28.42
CA ARG A 20 12.82 -3.97 28.32
C ARG A 20 13.24 -3.70 26.89
N ASP A 21 12.86 -4.59 25.97
CA ASP A 21 13.22 -4.44 24.54
C ASP A 21 12.50 -3.26 23.90
N VAL A 22 11.33 -2.88 24.44
CA VAL A 22 10.48 -1.79 23.94
C VAL A 22 10.46 -0.58 24.89
N GLU A 23 11.21 -0.59 25.99
CA GLU A 23 11.21 0.48 27.00
C GLU A 23 11.48 1.85 26.38
N GLY A 24 12.44 1.95 25.46
CA GLY A 24 12.75 3.18 24.75
C GLY A 24 11.59 3.73 23.92
N GLU A 25 10.86 2.85 23.26
CA GLU A 25 9.66 3.20 22.48
C GLU A 25 8.53 3.65 23.38
N VAL A 26 8.35 2.99 24.54
CA VAL A 26 7.36 3.39 25.55
C VAL A 26 7.68 4.76 26.10
N VAL A 27 8.95 5.04 26.42
CA VAL A 27 9.38 6.37 26.89
C VAL A 27 9.12 7.45 25.85
N ASP A 28 9.45 7.16 24.57
CA ASP A 28 9.17 8.10 23.45
C ASP A 28 7.67 8.36 23.33
N PHE A 29 6.86 7.31 23.41
CA PHE A 29 5.40 7.41 23.37
C PHE A 29 4.82 8.23 24.53
N VAL A 30 5.30 8.00 25.76
CA VAL A 30 4.82 8.76 26.94
C VAL A 30 5.18 10.25 26.83
N ARG A 31 6.33 10.58 26.25
CA ARG A 31 6.78 11.97 26.09
C ARG A 31 6.11 12.70 24.94
N ASN A 32 5.95 12.04 23.82
CA ASN A 32 5.62 12.67 22.53
C ASN A 32 4.23 12.26 21.99
N GLY A 33 3.56 11.29 22.62
CA GLY A 33 2.31 10.73 22.13
C GLY A 33 2.47 9.88 20.86
N PHE A 34 1.37 9.60 20.19
CA PHE A 34 1.38 8.93 18.91
C PHE A 34 2.02 9.81 17.83
N LYS A 35 2.95 9.24 17.08
CA LYS A 35 3.44 9.89 15.86
C LYS A 35 2.26 10.05 14.88
N PRO A 36 2.08 11.24 14.28
CA PRO A 36 1.02 11.43 13.30
C PRO A 36 1.19 10.43 12.15
N GLY A 37 0.10 9.79 11.76
CA GLY A 37 0.07 8.91 10.60
C GLY A 37 0.11 9.69 9.29
N PHE A 38 0.26 8.98 8.19
CA PHE A 38 0.20 9.55 6.84
C PHE A 38 -1.25 9.90 6.48
N GLN A 39 -1.45 11.10 5.99
CA GLN A 39 -2.76 11.63 5.60
C GLN A 39 -2.91 11.64 4.08
N VAL A 40 -4.13 11.44 3.62
CA VAL A 40 -4.45 11.39 2.18
C VAL A 40 -4.48 12.78 1.55
N GLY A 41 -4.78 13.82 2.32
CA GLY A 41 -5.07 15.16 1.84
C GLY A 41 -6.57 15.37 1.54
N LEU A 42 -7.43 14.52 2.09
CA LEU A 42 -8.89 14.65 1.99
C LEU A 42 -9.44 15.24 3.29
N ARG A 43 -9.94 16.48 3.19
CA ARG A 43 -10.56 17.18 4.31
C ARG A 43 -11.70 16.34 4.92
N ASN A 44 -11.86 16.36 6.23
CA ASN A 44 -12.78 15.57 7.04
C ASN A 44 -12.44 14.07 7.11
N PHE A 45 -11.78 13.47 6.12
CA PHE A 45 -11.31 12.10 6.19
C PHE A 45 -10.02 12.00 7.01
N ASP A 46 -9.09 12.91 6.78
CA ASP A 46 -7.81 12.96 7.49
C ASP A 46 -7.97 13.32 8.99
N ASP A 47 -9.12 13.89 9.37
CA ASP A 47 -9.46 14.16 10.78
C ASP A 47 -9.79 12.89 11.57
N ILE A 48 -10.22 11.83 10.86
CA ILE A 48 -10.68 10.58 11.48
C ILE A 48 -9.84 9.36 11.10
N PHE A 49 -8.99 9.48 10.08
CA PHE A 49 -8.21 8.37 9.57
C PHE A 49 -6.81 8.80 9.15
N SER A 50 -5.83 8.06 9.61
CA SER A 50 -4.45 8.17 9.14
C SER A 50 -3.84 6.77 9.00
N THR A 51 -2.84 6.66 8.14
CA THR A 51 -2.22 5.37 7.80
C THR A 51 -0.80 5.31 8.37
N TYR A 52 -0.37 4.12 8.75
CA TYR A 52 1.02 3.84 9.09
C TYR A 52 1.58 2.78 8.14
N THR A 53 2.89 2.79 7.95
CA THR A 53 3.54 1.71 7.18
C THR A 53 3.37 0.37 7.89
N GLY A 54 3.14 -0.69 7.10
CA GLY A 54 2.90 -2.04 7.65
C GLY A 54 1.45 -2.32 8.05
N GLN A 55 0.54 -1.37 7.89
CA GLN A 55 -0.88 -1.62 8.13
C GLN A 55 -1.52 -2.44 7.00
N PHE A 56 -2.45 -3.29 7.39
CA PHE A 56 -3.42 -3.94 6.51
C PHE A 56 -4.76 -3.21 6.62
N ILE A 57 -5.24 -2.68 5.49
CA ILE A 57 -6.46 -1.87 5.43
C ILE A 57 -7.47 -2.57 4.54
N THR A 58 -8.67 -2.80 5.05
CA THR A 58 -9.78 -3.36 4.28
C THR A 58 -10.82 -2.28 4.00
N VAL A 59 -11.10 -2.05 2.72
CA VAL A 59 -12.20 -1.18 2.26
C VAL A 59 -13.34 -2.05 1.78
N THR A 60 -14.48 -1.97 2.44
CA THR A 60 -15.67 -2.77 2.11
C THR A 60 -16.88 -1.89 1.87
N GLY A 61 -17.89 -2.45 1.24
CA GLY A 61 -19.16 -1.77 0.95
C GLY A 61 -19.93 -2.48 -0.18
N ILE A 62 -21.15 -2.02 -0.41
CA ILE A 62 -22.03 -2.58 -1.46
C ILE A 62 -21.41 -2.40 -2.86
N PRO A 63 -21.77 -3.26 -3.83
CA PRO A 63 -21.35 -3.09 -5.22
C PRO A 63 -21.67 -1.68 -5.75
N SER A 64 -20.82 -1.16 -6.62
CA SER A 64 -20.98 0.15 -7.27
C SER A 64 -21.02 1.37 -6.33
N SER A 65 -20.56 1.23 -5.07
CA SER A 65 -20.51 2.34 -4.10
C SER A 65 -19.27 3.24 -4.24
N GLY A 66 -18.44 3.04 -5.26
CA GLY A 66 -17.25 3.87 -5.49
C GLY A 66 -16.02 3.47 -4.68
N LYS A 67 -15.97 2.26 -4.07
CA LYS A 67 -14.82 1.79 -3.27
C LYS A 67 -13.47 1.92 -3.99
N SER A 68 -13.39 1.36 -5.19
CA SER A 68 -12.16 1.37 -5.99
C SER A 68 -11.75 2.81 -6.34
N ASP A 69 -12.72 3.67 -6.68
CA ASP A 69 -12.44 5.08 -6.96
C ASP A 69 -11.95 5.84 -5.73
N PHE A 70 -12.50 5.52 -4.56
CA PHE A 70 -12.05 6.06 -3.28
C PHE A 70 -10.62 5.59 -2.94
N VAL A 71 -10.32 4.29 -3.12
CA VAL A 71 -8.97 3.75 -2.93
C VAL A 71 -7.98 4.42 -3.88
N ASP A 72 -8.32 4.58 -5.16
CA ASP A 72 -7.49 5.30 -6.13
C ASP A 72 -7.22 6.74 -5.69
N GLN A 73 -8.24 7.42 -5.12
CA GLN A 73 -8.07 8.77 -4.58
C GLN A 73 -7.12 8.80 -3.39
N MET A 74 -7.22 7.84 -2.47
CA MET A 74 -6.29 7.70 -1.35
C MET A 74 -4.86 7.50 -1.85
N ILE A 75 -4.66 6.59 -2.80
CA ILE A 75 -3.35 6.27 -3.37
C ILE A 75 -2.71 7.50 -4.04
N VAL A 76 -3.47 8.23 -4.84
CA VAL A 76 -2.99 9.47 -5.46
C VAL A 76 -2.67 10.53 -4.40
N GLY A 77 -3.46 10.60 -3.33
CA GLY A 77 -3.18 11.48 -2.19
C GLY A 77 -1.86 11.15 -1.51
N TYR A 78 -1.63 9.89 -1.14
CA TYR A 78 -0.36 9.45 -0.56
C TYR A 78 0.83 9.68 -1.52
N ASN A 79 0.62 9.48 -2.81
CA ASN A 79 1.66 9.75 -3.79
C ASN A 79 2.00 11.25 -3.84
N LYS A 80 1.00 12.13 -3.91
CA LYS A 80 1.19 13.60 -3.94
C LYS A 80 1.85 14.12 -2.66
N ASN A 81 1.42 13.62 -1.49
CA ASN A 81 1.87 14.15 -0.21
C ASN A 81 3.23 13.59 0.23
N TYR A 82 3.53 12.34 -0.10
CA TYR A 82 4.67 11.60 0.45
C TYR A 82 5.51 10.86 -0.60
N GLY A 83 5.18 10.96 -1.87
CA GLY A 83 5.88 10.26 -2.95
C GLY A 83 5.72 8.73 -2.90
N TRP A 84 4.67 8.21 -2.28
CA TRP A 84 4.45 6.78 -2.18
C TRP A 84 4.19 6.18 -3.55
N LYS A 85 4.97 5.17 -3.88
CA LYS A 85 4.76 4.35 -5.06
C LYS A 85 3.84 3.19 -4.72
N THR A 86 2.96 2.84 -5.65
CA THR A 86 1.92 1.82 -5.41
C THR A 86 1.89 0.80 -6.53
N ALA A 87 1.68 -0.47 -6.15
CA ALA A 87 1.35 -1.53 -7.08
C ALA A 87 -0.12 -1.96 -6.91
N PHE A 88 -0.76 -2.30 -8.03
CA PHE A 88 -2.15 -2.74 -8.09
C PHE A 88 -2.22 -4.15 -8.65
N ALA A 89 -2.83 -5.05 -7.92
CA ALA A 89 -3.24 -6.37 -8.39
C ALA A 89 -4.76 -6.37 -8.53
N SER A 90 -5.26 -6.05 -9.72
CA SER A 90 -6.68 -5.81 -9.97
C SER A 90 -7.18 -6.68 -11.13
N PRO A 91 -7.55 -7.94 -10.87
CA PRO A 91 -8.04 -8.86 -11.91
C PRO A 91 -9.35 -8.40 -12.59
N GLU A 92 -10.12 -7.53 -11.97
CA GLU A 92 -11.34 -6.97 -12.57
C GLU A 92 -11.11 -5.68 -13.37
N ASN A 93 -9.98 -5.01 -13.20
CA ASN A 93 -9.62 -3.82 -13.95
C ASN A 93 -8.92 -4.16 -15.29
N ALA A 94 -9.47 -5.11 -16.00
CA ALA A 94 -9.06 -5.43 -17.35
C ALA A 94 -9.99 -4.74 -18.37
N PRO A 95 -9.46 -4.15 -19.44
CA PRO A 95 -8.04 -3.98 -19.72
C PRO A 95 -7.35 -2.91 -18.87
N THR A 96 -6.09 -3.12 -18.52
CA THR A 96 -5.28 -2.30 -17.60
C THR A 96 -5.28 -0.80 -17.94
N TYR A 97 -5.37 -0.43 -19.23
CA TYR A 97 -5.37 0.97 -19.64
C TYR A 97 -6.55 1.77 -19.09
N LEU A 98 -7.69 1.14 -18.80
CA LEU A 98 -8.85 1.83 -18.22
C LEU A 98 -8.54 2.29 -16.78
N HIS A 99 -7.89 1.45 -15.99
CA HIS A 99 -7.46 1.83 -14.65
C HIS A 99 -6.32 2.86 -14.69
N ALA A 100 -5.34 2.66 -15.55
CA ALA A 100 -4.26 3.63 -15.77
C ALA A 100 -4.82 5.02 -16.13
N HIS A 101 -5.83 5.08 -16.99
CA HIS A 101 -6.51 6.33 -17.34
C HIS A 101 -7.23 6.97 -16.14
N LYS A 102 -7.88 6.17 -15.26
CA LYS A 102 -8.50 6.69 -14.04
C LYS A 102 -7.46 7.33 -13.10
N LEU A 103 -6.33 6.67 -12.90
CA LEU A 103 -5.23 7.20 -12.09
C LEU A 103 -4.64 8.48 -12.71
N MET A 104 -4.40 8.45 -14.01
CA MET A 104 -3.91 9.61 -14.76
C MET A 104 -4.81 10.83 -14.59
N ARG A 105 -6.13 10.67 -14.71
CA ARG A 105 -7.10 11.76 -14.46
C ARG A 105 -6.97 12.36 -13.06
N LYS A 106 -6.82 11.54 -12.04
CA LYS A 106 -6.66 12.01 -10.65
C LYS A 106 -5.34 12.76 -10.43
N VAL A 107 -4.29 12.36 -11.13
CA VAL A 107 -3.00 13.07 -11.13
C VAL A 107 -3.11 14.39 -11.92
N TRP A 108 -3.78 14.36 -13.06
CA TRP A 108 -4.01 15.53 -13.92
C TRP A 108 -4.82 16.62 -13.22
N GLY A 109 -5.79 16.20 -12.41
CA GLY A 109 -6.71 17.07 -11.68
C GLY A 109 -8.01 17.36 -12.42
N ASP A 110 -8.11 17.01 -13.70
CA ASP A 110 -9.30 17.14 -14.54
C ASP A 110 -9.27 16.06 -15.64
N MET A 111 -10.18 16.13 -16.61
CA MET A 111 -10.24 15.22 -17.76
C MET A 111 -9.34 15.75 -18.87
N PRO A 112 -8.24 15.06 -19.24
CA PRO A 112 -7.49 15.43 -20.41
C PRO A 112 -8.34 15.24 -21.68
N SER A 113 -8.21 16.17 -22.63
CA SER A 113 -8.84 16.10 -23.94
C SER A 113 -7.89 15.50 -24.99
N SER A 114 -8.40 15.24 -26.18
CA SER A 114 -7.54 14.79 -27.29
C SER A 114 -6.50 15.84 -27.71
N ALA A 115 -6.78 17.13 -27.45
CA ALA A 115 -5.82 18.20 -27.73
C ALA A 115 -4.64 18.23 -26.76
N ASP A 116 -4.80 17.64 -25.57
CA ASP A 116 -3.74 17.57 -24.56
C ASP A 116 -2.72 16.47 -24.86
N VAL A 117 -3.07 15.50 -25.72
CA VAL A 117 -2.20 14.37 -26.06
C VAL A 117 -0.89 14.87 -26.68
N HIS A 118 0.23 14.40 -26.13
CA HIS A 118 1.60 14.84 -26.46
C HIS A 118 1.96 16.29 -26.07
N SER A 119 1.12 16.99 -25.30
CA SER A 119 1.55 18.23 -24.67
C SER A 119 2.62 17.96 -23.59
N ASP A 120 3.37 19.01 -23.20
CA ASP A 120 4.37 18.89 -22.14
C ASP A 120 3.74 18.36 -20.84
N LYS A 121 2.58 18.90 -20.47
CA LYS A 121 1.82 18.42 -19.30
C LYS A 121 1.42 16.95 -19.43
N TRP A 122 1.03 16.50 -20.62
CA TRP A 122 0.74 15.08 -20.88
C TRP A 122 1.95 14.21 -20.60
N ASN A 123 3.10 14.57 -21.17
CA ASN A 123 4.34 13.81 -20.99
C ASN A 123 4.76 13.77 -19.52
N ASP A 124 4.70 14.90 -18.81
CA ASP A 124 5.01 14.98 -17.39
C ASP A 124 4.11 14.04 -16.54
N VAL A 125 2.81 14.04 -16.82
CA VAL A 125 1.86 13.18 -16.08
C VAL A 125 2.04 11.71 -16.43
N VAL A 126 2.32 11.37 -17.68
CA VAL A 126 2.64 9.99 -18.08
C VAL A 126 3.90 9.51 -17.39
N ASP A 127 4.96 10.29 -17.37
CA ASP A 127 6.22 9.95 -16.72
C ASP A 127 6.04 9.82 -15.21
N HIS A 128 5.25 10.71 -14.61
CA HIS A 128 4.88 10.59 -13.21
C HIS A 128 4.15 9.27 -12.91
N CYS A 129 3.13 8.93 -13.70
CA CYS A 129 2.38 7.69 -13.54
C CYS A 129 3.27 6.45 -13.73
N ASN A 130 4.12 6.43 -14.75
CA ASN A 130 5.06 5.34 -15.03
C ASN A 130 6.06 5.10 -13.88
N THR A 131 6.43 6.18 -13.18
CA THR A 131 7.40 6.11 -12.08
C THR A 131 6.75 5.63 -10.78
N ASN A 132 5.46 5.88 -10.59
CA ASN A 132 4.80 5.76 -9.29
C ASN A 132 3.73 4.67 -9.20
N PHE A 133 3.11 4.27 -10.33
CA PHE A 133 1.99 3.32 -10.33
C PHE A 133 2.30 2.11 -11.19
N PHE A 134 2.24 0.93 -10.59
CA PHE A 134 2.60 -0.34 -11.23
C PHE A 134 1.39 -1.26 -11.25
N HIS A 135 1.08 -1.86 -12.39
CA HIS A 135 0.04 -2.87 -12.48
C HIS A 135 0.70 -4.26 -12.48
N ILE A 136 0.21 -5.12 -11.59
CA ILE A 136 0.58 -6.53 -11.56
C ILE A 136 -0.42 -7.24 -12.45
N ASP A 137 0.05 -7.71 -13.59
CA ASP A 137 -0.74 -8.44 -14.56
C ASP A 137 -0.29 -9.92 -14.58
N MET A 138 -1.22 -10.84 -14.33
CA MET A 138 -0.97 -12.27 -14.20
C MET A 138 -2.11 -13.06 -14.82
N GLU A 139 -1.80 -14.20 -15.43
CA GLU A 139 -2.82 -15.14 -15.90
C GLU A 139 -3.66 -15.73 -14.75
N ARG A 140 -3.03 -15.97 -13.60
CA ARG A 140 -3.67 -16.48 -12.40
C ARG A 140 -3.25 -15.67 -11.18
N TYR A 141 -4.22 -15.09 -10.49
CA TYR A 141 -4.01 -14.36 -9.25
C TYR A 141 -4.17 -15.30 -8.06
N THR A 142 -3.08 -15.65 -7.39
CA THR A 142 -3.08 -16.25 -6.05
C THR A 142 -2.51 -15.25 -5.06
N LEU A 143 -2.93 -15.31 -3.81
CA LEU A 143 -2.42 -14.40 -2.78
C LEU A 143 -0.89 -14.47 -2.69
N GLU A 144 -0.35 -15.68 -2.71
CA GLU A 144 1.09 -15.92 -2.65
C GLU A 144 1.81 -15.29 -3.85
N SER A 145 1.31 -15.50 -5.08
CA SER A 145 1.94 -14.92 -6.29
C SER A 145 1.90 -13.40 -6.29
N VAL A 146 0.79 -12.81 -5.84
CA VAL A 146 0.63 -11.35 -5.72
C VAL A 146 1.58 -10.79 -4.67
N LEU A 147 1.66 -11.41 -3.48
CA LEU A 147 2.57 -10.98 -2.41
C LEU A 147 4.03 -11.13 -2.81
N LYS A 148 4.39 -12.22 -3.50
CA LYS A 148 5.75 -12.43 -4.04
C LYS A 148 6.13 -11.32 -5.03
N LYS A 149 5.22 -10.98 -5.96
CA LYS A 149 5.43 -9.88 -6.91
C LYS A 149 5.48 -8.52 -6.21
N GLY A 150 4.63 -8.29 -5.21
CA GLY A 150 4.68 -7.11 -4.36
C GLY A 150 6.03 -6.95 -3.66
N ALA A 151 6.56 -8.02 -3.05
CA ALA A 151 7.87 -8.00 -2.39
C ALA A 151 9.03 -7.72 -3.39
N GLU A 152 8.92 -8.22 -4.62
CA GLU A 152 9.87 -7.88 -5.69
C GLU A 152 9.82 -6.38 -6.03
N LEU A 153 8.61 -5.82 -6.15
CA LEU A 153 8.42 -4.40 -6.46
C LEU A 153 8.86 -3.49 -5.30
N VAL A 154 8.72 -3.92 -4.04
CA VAL A 154 9.32 -3.21 -2.90
C VAL A 154 10.83 -3.08 -3.08
N LYS A 155 11.52 -4.19 -3.39
CA LYS A 155 12.99 -4.21 -3.54
C LYS A 155 13.48 -3.45 -4.77
N ARG A 156 12.76 -3.54 -5.90
CA ARG A 156 13.23 -2.97 -7.18
C ARG A 156 12.72 -1.56 -7.47
N LYS A 157 11.53 -1.21 -7.00
CA LYS A 157 10.84 0.05 -7.32
C LYS A 157 10.58 0.91 -6.10
N GLY A 158 10.69 0.34 -4.89
CA GLY A 158 10.45 1.04 -3.64
C GLY A 158 8.97 1.33 -3.39
N ILE A 159 8.06 0.45 -3.83
CA ILE A 159 6.64 0.65 -3.54
C ILE A 159 6.40 0.64 -2.02
N LYS A 160 5.44 1.44 -1.58
CA LYS A 160 5.00 1.54 -0.18
C LYS A 160 3.60 0.99 0.04
N CYS A 161 2.85 0.81 -1.03
CA CYS A 161 1.50 0.29 -0.98
C CYS A 161 1.30 -0.80 -2.03
N LEU A 162 0.55 -1.83 -1.67
CA LEU A 162 0.04 -2.87 -2.57
C LEU A 162 -1.47 -2.90 -2.42
N VAL A 163 -2.19 -2.64 -3.51
CA VAL A 163 -3.65 -2.70 -3.58
C VAL A 163 -4.05 -4.01 -4.25
N ILE A 164 -5.00 -4.73 -3.62
CA ILE A 164 -5.61 -5.95 -4.18
C ILE A 164 -7.11 -5.67 -4.32
N ASP A 165 -7.61 -5.57 -5.53
CA ASP A 165 -9.00 -5.20 -5.82
C ASP A 165 -9.59 -6.01 -6.98
N PRO A 166 -10.58 -6.88 -6.71
CA PRO A 166 -11.09 -7.23 -5.39
C PRO A 166 -10.33 -8.41 -4.77
N PHE A 167 -10.23 -8.43 -3.44
CA PHE A 167 -9.53 -9.48 -2.72
C PHE A 167 -10.17 -10.87 -2.88
N ASN A 168 -11.50 -10.95 -3.03
CA ASN A 168 -12.22 -12.22 -3.22
C ASN A 168 -11.97 -12.91 -4.56
N LYS A 169 -11.33 -12.25 -5.53
CA LYS A 169 -10.92 -12.85 -6.81
C LYS A 169 -9.51 -13.45 -6.74
N VAL A 170 -8.79 -13.19 -5.66
CA VAL A 170 -7.48 -13.76 -5.42
C VAL A 170 -7.66 -15.10 -4.71
N ARG A 171 -7.31 -16.20 -5.37
CA ARG A 171 -7.47 -17.56 -4.83
C ARG A 171 -6.41 -17.85 -3.77
N SER A 172 -6.78 -18.63 -2.74
CA SER A 172 -5.78 -19.27 -1.90
C SER A 172 -5.19 -20.49 -2.63
N THR A 173 -3.92 -20.80 -2.39
CA THR A 173 -3.24 -21.97 -2.96
C THR A 173 -3.86 -23.30 -2.54
N ASP A 174 -4.59 -23.32 -1.41
CA ASP A 174 -5.22 -24.53 -0.86
C ASP A 174 -6.52 -24.96 -1.57
N GLN A 175 -7.01 -24.22 -2.55
CA GLN A 175 -8.20 -24.58 -3.34
C GLN A 175 -7.89 -25.21 -4.70
N SER A 176 -6.69 -25.76 -4.91
CA SER A 176 -6.34 -26.51 -6.11
C SER A 176 -6.56 -28.03 -5.90
N GLY A 177 -7.75 -28.41 -5.49
CA GLY A 177 -8.18 -29.79 -5.39
C GLY A 177 -9.63 -29.91 -5.83
N ASP A 178 -9.82 -29.98 -7.16
CA ASP A 178 -10.81 -30.82 -7.88
C ASP A 178 -10.64 -30.60 -9.37
#